data_fdf0355e845ddedbe754780dd6afc476
#
_entry.id   fdf0355e845ddedbe754780dd6afc476
#
_cell.length_a   1.000
_cell.length_b   1.000
_cell.length_c   1.000
_cell.angle_alpha   90.00
_cell.angle_beta   90.00
_cell.angle_gamma   90.00
#
_symmetry.space_group_name_H-M   'P 1'
#
loop_
_entity.id
_entity.type
_entity.pdbx_description
1 polymer ?
#
loop_
_entity_poly.entity_id
_entity_poly.type
_entity_poly.pdbx_seq_one_letter_code
_entity_poly.pdbx_strand_id
1 'polypeptide(L)'
;MRVVILGCGRVGSTLAAILTREGHDVSIIDRAQSSFDKAAQRLGPAFARETIHGIGIDEDILRQAGIEGADAFISVTSGDNTNIVAAQIAQQRFHVPKVFARVYDPIRAEAYRQAGVETVCTTAVSTGLFHDLVLGRQLRDVQEYLDTANSQPDGRVTPGSQVT
;
A
#
# COMPACT_ATOMS: atom_id res chain seq x y z
N MET A 1 -6.41 2.33 16.66
CA MET A 1 -7.01 1.96 15.35
C MET A 1 -6.82 0.47 15.13
N ARG A 2 -7.78 -0.17 14.46
CA ARG A 2 -7.61 -1.53 13.92
C ARG A 2 -7.13 -1.43 12.46
N VAL A 3 -6.00 -2.06 12.17
CA VAL A 3 -5.37 -1.98 10.85
C VAL A 3 -5.15 -3.40 10.31
N VAL A 4 -5.60 -3.64 9.08
CA VAL A 4 -5.34 -4.89 8.38
C VAL A 4 -4.33 -4.64 7.27
N ILE A 5 -3.23 -5.41 7.27
CA ILE A 5 -2.15 -5.30 6.29
C ILE A 5 -2.09 -6.59 5.47
N LEU A 6 -2.14 -6.48 4.15
CA LEU A 6 -1.92 -7.59 3.23
C LEU A 6 -0.51 -7.55 2.66
N GLY A 7 0.27 -8.58 2.93
CA GLY A 7 1.66 -8.73 2.50
C GLY A 7 2.66 -8.55 3.64
N CYS A 8 3.23 -9.64 4.15
CA CYS A 8 4.25 -9.67 5.22
C CYS A 8 5.69 -9.58 4.68
N GLY A 9 5.90 -8.82 3.60
CA GLY A 9 7.21 -8.46 3.08
C GLY A 9 7.90 -7.40 3.94
N ARG A 10 9.00 -6.82 3.42
CA ARG A 10 9.76 -5.77 4.16
C ARG A 10 8.90 -4.58 4.55
N VAL A 11 8.11 -4.06 3.63
CA VAL A 11 7.25 -2.89 3.89
C VAL A 11 6.16 -3.24 4.89
N GLY A 12 5.35 -4.26 4.62
CA GLY A 12 4.20 -4.60 5.45
C GLY A 12 4.58 -4.99 6.88
N SER A 13 5.60 -5.85 7.06
CA SER A 13 6.03 -6.25 8.40
C SER A 13 6.69 -5.11 9.19
N THR A 14 7.42 -4.22 8.52
CA THR A 14 7.99 -3.04 9.19
C THR A 14 6.88 -2.06 9.61
N LEU A 15 5.91 -1.81 8.74
CA LEU A 15 4.74 -0.99 9.05
C LEU A 15 3.93 -1.58 10.20
N ALA A 16 3.67 -2.90 10.17
CA ALA A 16 3.00 -3.61 11.26
C ALA A 16 3.72 -3.41 12.59
N ALA A 17 5.04 -3.57 12.62
CA ALA A 17 5.83 -3.39 13.83
C ALA A 17 5.81 -1.94 14.36
N ILE A 18 5.80 -0.95 13.49
CA ILE A 18 5.69 0.46 13.87
C ILE A 18 4.32 0.72 14.50
N LEU A 19 3.25 0.38 13.81
CA LEU A 19 1.88 0.61 14.26
C LEU A 19 1.56 -0.16 15.55
N THR A 20 2.05 -1.40 15.70
CA THR A 20 1.88 -2.19 16.93
C THR A 20 2.58 -1.51 18.11
N ARG A 21 3.79 -0.97 17.92
CA ARG A 21 4.51 -0.23 18.98
C ARG A 21 3.82 1.08 19.35
N GLU A 22 3.10 1.69 18.43
CA GLU A 22 2.28 2.88 18.64
C GLU A 22 0.93 2.55 19.31
N GLY A 23 0.68 1.27 19.66
CA GLY A 23 -0.53 0.83 20.37
C GLY A 23 -1.73 0.57 19.45
N HIS A 24 -1.52 0.41 18.15
CA HIS A 24 -2.57 0.03 17.22
C HIS A 24 -2.79 -1.49 17.20
N ASP A 25 -4.01 -1.91 16.91
CA ASP A 25 -4.41 -3.31 16.73
C ASP A 25 -4.14 -3.73 15.30
N VAL A 26 -3.07 -4.49 15.05
CA VAL A 26 -2.59 -4.81 13.71
C VAL A 26 -2.69 -6.29 13.41
N SER A 27 -3.48 -6.64 12.39
CA SER A 27 -3.49 -7.98 11.77
C SER A 27 -2.74 -7.94 10.44
N ILE A 28 -1.91 -8.95 10.18
CA ILE A 28 -1.15 -9.04 8.93
C ILE A 28 -1.39 -10.37 8.22
N ILE A 29 -1.70 -10.32 6.94
CA ILE A 29 -2.01 -11.46 6.08
C ILE A 29 -0.85 -11.71 5.11
N ASP A 30 -0.46 -12.96 4.93
CA ASP A 30 0.43 -13.38 3.85
C ASP A 30 0.14 -14.84 3.44
N ARG A 31 0.35 -15.14 2.16
CA ARG A 31 0.19 -16.51 1.63
C ARG A 31 1.34 -17.46 1.96
N ALA A 32 2.46 -16.94 2.45
CA ALA A 32 3.66 -17.70 2.75
C ALA A 32 3.99 -17.66 4.24
N GLN A 33 3.89 -18.78 4.94
CA GLN A 33 4.26 -18.88 6.35
C GLN A 33 5.69 -18.37 6.60
N SER A 34 6.62 -18.65 5.71
CA SER A 34 8.01 -18.20 5.81
C SER A 34 8.18 -16.67 5.82
N SER A 35 7.18 -15.90 5.37
CA SER A 35 7.19 -14.44 5.47
C SER A 35 7.07 -13.98 6.92
N PHE A 36 6.22 -14.63 7.70
CA PHE A 36 6.04 -14.35 9.12
C PHE A 36 7.30 -14.74 9.92
N ASP A 37 7.88 -15.90 9.61
CA ASP A 37 9.10 -16.38 10.29
C ASP A 37 10.26 -15.39 10.10
N LYS A 38 10.46 -14.91 8.87
CA LYS A 38 11.48 -13.89 8.54
C LYS A 38 11.18 -12.54 9.21
N ALA A 39 9.92 -12.14 9.30
CA ALA A 39 9.54 -10.92 9.97
C ALA A 39 9.78 -11.02 11.48
N ALA A 40 9.41 -12.13 12.12
CA ALA A 40 9.64 -12.38 13.53
C ALA A 40 11.13 -12.43 13.90
N GLN A 41 11.96 -13.04 13.07
CA GLN A 41 13.42 -13.04 13.25
C GLN A 41 14.03 -11.64 13.20
N ARG A 42 13.53 -10.77 12.31
CA ARG A 42 14.06 -9.43 12.10
C ARG A 42 13.54 -8.40 13.09
N LEU A 43 12.28 -8.48 13.48
CA LEU A 43 11.54 -7.44 14.20
C LEU A 43 11.09 -7.86 15.60
N GLY A 44 11.28 -9.14 15.94
CA GLY A 44 10.75 -9.75 17.14
C GLY A 44 9.38 -10.41 16.93
N PRO A 45 8.99 -11.36 17.80
CA PRO A 45 7.76 -12.14 17.63
C PRO A 45 6.47 -11.31 17.75
N ALA A 46 6.53 -10.15 18.39
CA ALA A 46 5.39 -9.24 18.57
C ALA A 46 5.33 -8.13 17.53
N PHE A 47 5.84 -8.35 16.31
CA PHE A 47 5.82 -7.35 15.24
C PHE A 47 4.39 -7.05 14.72
N ALA A 48 3.45 -7.92 14.97
CA ALA A 48 2.03 -7.74 14.72
C ALA A 48 1.25 -8.42 15.86
N ARG A 49 0.03 -7.96 16.12
CA ARG A 49 -0.84 -8.63 17.10
C ARG A 49 -1.26 -9.99 16.59
N GLU A 50 -1.61 -10.09 15.32
CA GLU A 50 -2.10 -11.30 14.68
C GLU A 50 -1.48 -11.52 13.31
N THR A 51 -1.10 -12.75 13.01
CA THR A 51 -0.59 -13.18 11.71
C THR A 51 -1.52 -14.20 11.11
N ILE A 52 -2.01 -13.96 9.89
CA ILE A 52 -3.02 -14.79 9.23
C ILE A 52 -2.44 -15.33 7.93
N HIS A 53 -2.31 -16.66 7.88
CA HIS A 53 -1.86 -17.36 6.69
C HIS A 53 -3.02 -17.56 5.73
N GLY A 54 -2.96 -16.92 4.55
CA GLY A 54 -4.02 -17.05 3.56
C GLY A 54 -3.84 -16.15 2.34
N ILE A 55 -4.80 -16.25 1.43
CA ILE A 55 -4.85 -15.47 0.19
C ILE A 55 -5.70 -14.22 0.47
N GLY A 56 -5.09 -13.04 0.38
CA GLY A 56 -5.70 -11.78 0.82
C GLY A 56 -6.77 -11.19 -0.11
N ILE A 57 -7.24 -11.92 -1.12
CA ILE A 57 -8.45 -11.63 -1.90
C ILE A 57 -9.61 -12.57 -1.54
N ASP A 58 -9.38 -13.49 -0.60
CA ASP A 58 -10.42 -14.36 -0.04
C ASP A 58 -11.13 -13.60 1.09
N GLU A 59 -12.45 -13.44 0.96
CA GLU A 59 -13.25 -12.71 1.93
C GLU A 59 -13.23 -13.35 3.32
N ASP A 60 -13.14 -14.67 3.43
CA ASP A 60 -13.11 -15.35 4.72
C ASP A 60 -11.78 -15.12 5.44
N ILE A 61 -10.67 -15.09 4.71
CA ILE A 61 -9.36 -14.69 5.24
C ILE A 61 -9.37 -13.22 5.69
N LEU A 62 -10.00 -12.33 4.92
CA LEU A 62 -10.16 -10.93 5.30
C LEU A 62 -11.02 -10.78 6.56
N ARG A 63 -12.11 -11.54 6.69
CA ARG A 63 -12.94 -11.57 7.90
C ARG A 63 -12.16 -12.10 9.10
N GLN A 64 -11.39 -13.17 8.93
CA GLN A 64 -10.51 -13.68 9.98
C GLN A 64 -9.51 -12.61 10.45
N ALA A 65 -9.02 -11.77 9.53
CA ALA A 65 -8.14 -10.64 9.87
C ALA A 65 -8.86 -9.47 10.56
N GLY A 66 -10.17 -9.54 10.71
CA GLY A 66 -10.97 -8.50 11.34
C GLY A 66 -11.26 -7.30 10.45
N ILE A 67 -11.37 -7.51 9.13
CA ILE A 67 -11.63 -6.45 8.16
C ILE A 67 -12.95 -5.72 8.41
N GLU A 68 -13.99 -6.41 8.90
CA GLU A 68 -15.32 -5.85 9.19
C GLU A 68 -15.35 -4.82 10.34
N GLY A 69 -14.29 -4.48 10.91
CA GLY A 69 -14.20 -3.43 11.95
C GLY A 69 -12.89 -2.68 11.82
N ALA A 70 -12.22 -2.81 10.67
CA ALA A 70 -10.97 -2.14 10.44
C ALA A 70 -11.15 -0.65 10.14
N ASP A 71 -10.31 0.16 10.75
CA ASP A 71 -10.20 1.60 10.45
C ASP A 71 -9.37 1.85 9.18
N ALA A 72 -8.45 0.91 8.87
CA ALA A 72 -7.61 1.00 7.68
C ALA A 72 -7.25 -0.39 7.13
N PHE A 73 -7.12 -0.46 5.80
CA PHE A 73 -6.61 -1.60 5.06
C PHE A 73 -5.46 -1.16 4.15
N ILE A 74 -4.37 -1.92 4.14
CA ILE A 74 -3.18 -1.59 3.36
C ILE A 74 -2.70 -2.83 2.63
N SER A 75 -2.66 -2.81 1.30
CA SER A 75 -2.15 -3.92 0.49
C SER A 75 -0.78 -3.59 -0.10
N VAL A 76 0.24 -4.39 0.27
CA VAL A 76 1.65 -4.17 -0.07
C VAL A 76 2.37 -5.45 -0.51
N THR A 77 1.63 -6.37 -1.15
CA THR A 77 2.22 -7.59 -1.74
C THR A 77 3.08 -7.24 -2.96
N SER A 78 3.84 -8.18 -3.48
CA SER A 78 4.66 -7.98 -4.68
C SER A 78 3.84 -7.86 -5.98
N GLY A 79 2.53 -8.10 -5.95
CA GLY A 79 1.68 -8.10 -7.14
C GLY A 79 0.69 -6.95 -7.16
N ASP A 80 0.83 -6.03 -8.13
CA ASP A 80 -0.07 -4.88 -8.30
C ASP A 80 -1.54 -5.30 -8.41
N ASN A 81 -1.84 -6.32 -9.22
CA ASN A 81 -3.20 -6.83 -9.38
C ASN A 81 -3.81 -7.30 -8.05
N THR A 82 -3.04 -8.07 -7.28
CA THR A 82 -3.49 -8.54 -5.97
C THR A 82 -3.77 -7.38 -5.03
N ASN A 83 -2.89 -6.38 -5.01
CA ASN A 83 -3.04 -5.21 -4.16
C ASN A 83 -4.30 -4.40 -4.51
N ILE A 84 -4.54 -4.20 -5.80
CA ILE A 84 -5.72 -3.46 -6.28
C ILE A 84 -7.02 -4.22 -5.99
N VAL A 85 -7.08 -5.52 -6.33
CA VAL A 85 -8.30 -6.32 -6.10
C VAL A 85 -8.62 -6.38 -4.60
N ALA A 86 -7.62 -6.61 -3.75
CA ALA A 86 -7.83 -6.64 -2.31
C ALA A 86 -8.30 -5.26 -1.78
N ALA A 87 -7.74 -4.16 -2.29
CA ALA A 87 -8.18 -2.81 -1.93
C ALA A 87 -9.62 -2.54 -2.33
N GLN A 88 -10.02 -2.95 -3.55
CA GLN A 88 -11.41 -2.83 -4.00
C GLN A 88 -12.38 -3.65 -3.14
N ILE A 89 -12.00 -4.88 -2.76
CA ILE A 89 -12.80 -5.70 -1.85
C ILE A 89 -12.94 -5.00 -0.49
N ALA A 90 -11.85 -4.53 0.10
CA ALA A 90 -11.86 -3.82 1.38
C ALA A 90 -12.75 -2.58 1.33
N GLN A 91 -12.67 -1.80 0.26
CA GLN A 91 -13.44 -0.56 0.10
C GLN A 91 -14.92 -0.81 -0.22
N GLN A 92 -15.19 -1.66 -1.22
CA GLN A 92 -16.56 -1.80 -1.77
C GLN A 92 -17.39 -2.82 -1.01
N ARG A 93 -16.76 -3.90 -0.53
CA ARG A 93 -17.46 -4.99 0.14
C ARG A 93 -17.52 -4.81 1.66
N PHE A 94 -16.40 -4.34 2.26
CA PHE A 94 -16.29 -4.19 3.71
C PHE A 94 -16.38 -2.74 4.18
N HIS A 95 -16.44 -1.77 3.26
CA HIS A 95 -16.59 -0.35 3.55
C HIS A 95 -15.52 0.21 4.51
N VAL A 96 -14.29 -0.32 4.42
CA VAL A 96 -13.17 0.18 5.23
C VAL A 96 -12.91 1.65 4.87
N PRO A 97 -12.84 2.56 5.85
CA PRO A 97 -12.80 4.00 5.56
C PRO A 97 -11.47 4.49 4.97
N LYS A 98 -10.37 3.80 5.26
CA LYS A 98 -9.03 4.15 4.75
C LYS A 98 -8.41 2.95 4.06
N VAL A 99 -8.30 2.99 2.74
CA VAL A 99 -7.79 1.86 1.95
C VAL A 99 -6.67 2.34 1.04
N PHE A 100 -5.50 1.72 1.16
CA PHE A 100 -4.32 2.04 0.37
C PHE A 100 -3.78 0.81 -0.35
N ALA A 101 -3.42 0.98 -1.62
CA ALA A 101 -2.80 -0.07 -2.42
C ALA A 101 -1.42 0.36 -2.93
N ARG A 102 -0.39 -0.46 -2.69
CA ARG A 102 0.88 -0.27 -3.37
C ARG A 102 0.78 -0.70 -4.83
N VAL A 103 1.25 0.14 -5.73
CA VAL A 103 1.38 -0.15 -7.16
C VAL A 103 2.79 0.22 -7.61
N TYR A 104 3.46 -0.65 -8.34
CA TYR A 104 4.81 -0.37 -8.84
C TYR A 104 4.78 0.40 -10.16
N ASP A 105 3.82 0.10 -11.04
CA ASP A 105 3.69 0.75 -12.34
C ASP A 105 3.01 2.13 -12.20
N PRO A 106 3.71 3.24 -12.53
CA PRO A 106 3.15 4.59 -12.37
C PRO A 106 1.90 4.83 -13.22
N ILE A 107 1.86 4.29 -14.45
CA ILE A 107 0.70 4.47 -15.36
C ILE A 107 -0.53 3.78 -14.77
N ARG A 108 -0.35 2.58 -14.24
CA ARG A 108 -1.42 1.83 -13.58
C ARG A 108 -1.86 2.48 -12.28
N ALA A 109 -0.93 2.99 -11.48
CA ALA A 109 -1.24 3.69 -10.24
C ALA A 109 -2.19 4.87 -10.50
N GLU A 110 -1.94 5.66 -11.53
CA GLU A 110 -2.80 6.77 -11.91
C GLU A 110 -4.17 6.30 -12.40
N ALA A 111 -4.23 5.30 -13.28
CA ALA A 111 -5.49 4.76 -13.77
C ALA A 111 -6.40 4.27 -12.62
N TYR A 112 -5.82 3.60 -11.62
CA TYR A 112 -6.59 3.14 -10.46
C TYR A 112 -6.98 4.27 -9.51
N ARG A 113 -6.17 5.31 -9.37
CA ARG A 113 -6.51 6.51 -8.60
C ARG A 113 -7.72 7.23 -9.20
N GLN A 114 -7.76 7.37 -10.54
CA GLN A 114 -8.92 7.90 -11.26
C GLN A 114 -10.17 7.01 -11.09
N ALA A 115 -9.98 5.71 -10.89
CA ALA A 115 -11.06 4.77 -10.57
C ALA A 115 -11.45 4.74 -9.08
N GLY A 116 -10.90 5.64 -8.25
CA GLY A 116 -11.27 5.79 -6.84
C GLY A 116 -10.54 4.88 -5.86
N VAL A 117 -9.44 4.23 -6.27
CA VAL A 117 -8.57 3.45 -5.37
C VAL A 117 -7.36 4.29 -4.99
N GLU A 118 -7.17 4.57 -3.71
CA GLU A 118 -6.01 5.32 -3.25
C GLU A 118 -4.73 4.48 -3.40
N THR A 119 -3.82 4.92 -4.28
CA THR A 119 -2.62 4.17 -4.64
C THR A 119 -1.34 4.89 -4.19
N VAL A 120 -0.37 4.09 -3.74
CA VAL A 120 0.99 4.56 -3.44
C VAL A 120 1.96 3.93 -4.44
N CYS A 121 2.41 4.72 -5.41
CA CYS A 121 3.41 4.29 -6.39
C CYS A 121 4.83 4.44 -5.83
N THR A 122 5.39 3.34 -5.33
CA THR A 122 6.74 3.35 -4.74
C THR A 122 7.83 3.63 -5.77
N THR A 123 7.63 3.27 -7.04
CA THR A 123 8.55 3.59 -8.13
C THR A 123 8.59 5.09 -8.37
N ALA A 124 7.45 5.77 -8.44
CA ALA A 124 7.38 7.21 -8.63
C ALA A 124 8.10 7.98 -7.51
N VAL A 125 7.77 7.62 -6.26
CA VAL A 125 8.38 8.26 -5.08
C VAL A 125 9.88 8.07 -5.07
N SER A 126 10.39 6.84 -5.25
CA SER A 126 11.82 6.58 -5.22
C SER A 126 12.58 7.22 -6.39
N THR A 127 12.02 7.18 -7.60
CA THR A 127 12.63 7.80 -8.78
C THR A 127 12.70 9.32 -8.63
N GLY A 128 11.62 9.97 -8.20
CA GLY A 128 11.60 11.39 -7.96
C GLY A 128 12.56 11.84 -6.87
N LEU A 129 12.62 11.08 -5.77
CA LEU A 129 13.56 11.32 -4.68
C LEU A 129 15.02 11.24 -5.15
N PHE A 130 15.40 10.17 -5.86
CA PHE A 130 16.77 10.04 -6.40
C PHE A 130 17.09 11.13 -7.41
N HIS A 131 16.15 11.49 -8.28
CA HIS A 131 16.34 12.58 -9.23
C HIS A 131 16.69 13.91 -8.54
N ASP A 132 15.94 14.28 -7.49
CA ASP A 132 16.20 15.52 -6.76
C ASP A 132 17.52 15.47 -5.98
N LEU A 133 17.84 14.33 -5.34
CA LEU A 133 19.10 14.14 -4.64
C LEU A 133 20.32 14.24 -5.58
N VAL A 134 20.27 13.61 -6.77
CA VAL A 134 21.36 13.68 -7.76
C VAL A 134 21.60 15.11 -8.24
N LEU A 135 20.56 15.91 -8.36
CA LEU A 135 20.64 17.31 -8.81
C LEU A 135 20.87 18.31 -7.67
N GLY A 136 21.01 17.86 -6.41
CA GLY A 136 21.16 18.73 -5.26
C GLY A 136 19.96 19.64 -5.00
N ARG A 137 18.77 19.21 -5.41
CA ARG A 137 17.52 19.96 -5.21
C ARG A 137 16.97 19.74 -3.82
N GLN A 138 16.14 20.68 -3.36
CA GLN A 138 15.34 20.48 -2.16
C GLN A 138 14.32 19.38 -2.38
N LEU A 139 14.14 18.50 -1.38
CA LEU A 139 13.17 17.42 -1.45
C LEU A 139 11.74 17.99 -1.44
N ARG A 140 10.90 17.44 -2.31
CA ARG A 140 9.50 17.79 -2.46
C ARG A 140 8.63 17.05 -1.44
N ASP A 141 7.38 17.46 -1.30
CA ASP A 141 6.38 16.68 -0.58
C ASP A 141 6.11 15.33 -1.29
N VAL A 142 5.74 14.31 -0.51
CA VAL A 142 5.46 12.96 -1.05
C VAL A 142 4.37 13.00 -2.12
N GLN A 143 3.34 13.85 -1.94
CA GLN A 143 2.27 13.98 -2.92
C GLN A 143 2.77 14.47 -4.27
N GLU A 144 3.69 15.41 -4.30
CA GLU A 144 4.31 15.89 -5.53
C GLU A 144 5.08 14.79 -6.28
N TYR A 145 5.73 13.87 -5.55
CA TYR A 145 6.38 12.69 -6.17
C TYR A 145 5.37 11.71 -6.77
N LEU A 146 4.23 11.50 -6.12
CA LEU A 146 3.16 10.65 -6.62
C LEU A 146 2.51 11.22 -7.88
N ASP A 147 2.36 12.54 -7.95
CA ASP A 147 1.74 13.24 -9.08
C ASP A 147 2.69 13.38 -10.28
N THR A 148 4.00 13.47 -10.05
CA THR A 148 5.01 13.62 -11.12
C THR A 148 5.20 12.36 -11.95
N ALA A 149 4.74 11.21 -11.49
CA ALA A 149 4.79 9.94 -12.24
C ALA A 149 4.08 10.02 -13.62
N ASN A 150 3.21 11.00 -13.80
CA ASN A 150 2.42 11.20 -15.02
C ASN A 150 3.07 12.17 -16.02
N SER A 151 4.14 12.85 -15.65
CA SER A 151 4.89 13.70 -16.57
C SER A 151 5.79 12.82 -17.42
N GLN A 152 5.43 12.61 -18.68
CA GLN A 152 6.31 11.92 -19.63
C GLN A 152 7.67 12.62 -19.68
N PRO A 153 8.79 11.88 -19.84
CA PRO A 153 10.14 12.44 -19.83
C PRO A 153 10.41 13.48 -20.93
N ASP A 154 9.52 13.66 -21.89
CA ASP A 154 9.61 14.60 -23.00
C ASP A 154 8.84 15.92 -22.80
N GLY A 155 8.39 16.20 -21.58
CA GLY A 155 7.84 17.53 -21.23
C GLY A 155 6.51 17.91 -21.90
N ARG A 156 5.80 16.96 -22.50
CA ARG A 156 4.46 17.20 -23.07
C ARG A 156 3.42 17.10 -21.96
N VAL A 157 3.03 18.24 -21.44
CA VAL A 157 1.79 18.37 -20.66
C VAL A 157 0.63 18.12 -21.61
N THR A 158 -0.16 17.07 -21.41
CA THR A 158 -1.46 16.94 -22.07
C THR A 158 -2.32 18.13 -21.65
N PRO A 159 -2.79 18.99 -22.57
CA PRO A 159 -3.65 20.10 -22.20
C PRO A 159 -4.95 19.54 -21.64
N GLY A 160 -5.23 19.89 -20.38
CA GLY A 160 -6.51 19.59 -19.76
C GLY A 160 -7.64 20.09 -20.65
N SER A 161 -8.54 19.20 -21.02
CA SER A 161 -9.80 19.53 -21.66
C SER A 161 -10.57 20.49 -20.77
N GLN A 162 -10.58 21.77 -21.12
CA GLN A 162 -11.56 22.71 -20.61
C GLN A 162 -12.93 22.24 -21.10
N VAL A 163 -13.74 21.74 -20.20
CA VAL A 163 -15.16 21.53 -20.44
C VAL A 163 -15.84 22.88 -20.19
N THR A 164 -16.31 23.47 -21.27
CA THR A 164 -17.28 24.56 -21.27
C THR A 164 -18.62 24.08 -20.80
#